data_fd0058b58aa69cccbd818306f419c5c9
#
_entry.id   fd0058b58aa69cccbd818306f419c5c9
#
_cell.length_a   1.000
_cell.length_b   1.000
_cell.length_c   1.000
_cell.angle_alpha   90.00
_cell.angle_beta   90.00
_cell.angle_gamma   90.00
#
_symmetry.space_group_name_H-M   'P 1'
#
loop_
_entity.id
_entity.type
_entity.pdbx_description
1 polymer ?
#
loop_
_entity_poly.entity_id
_entity_poly.type
_entity_poly.pdbx_seq_one_letter_code
_entity_poly.pdbx_strand_id
1 'polypeptide(L)'
;MRIVFADTSFYVASLSPRDVNHARAEAVGRGLRGRVVTTEYVLLEVATFFCAAPHRAVFLGLLQSLQNDPAATTVLASADLWTREVALFAERTDKDWSLTDCISFVVMHERGITEALTADHHFEQAGFVALLK
;
A
#
# COMPACT_ATOMS: atom_id res chain seq x y z
N MET A 1 17.48 -0.52 -10.07
CA MET A 1 16.07 -0.33 -10.43
C MET A 1 15.30 0.18 -9.21
N ARG A 2 14.49 1.22 -9.42
CA ARG A 2 13.66 1.76 -8.33
C ARG A 2 12.54 0.79 -7.99
N ILE A 3 12.36 0.53 -6.68
CA ILE A 3 11.25 -0.28 -6.16
C ILE A 3 10.55 0.57 -5.10
N VAL A 4 9.24 0.69 -5.21
CA VAL A 4 8.42 1.43 -4.24
C VAL A 4 7.32 0.51 -3.70
N PHE A 5 6.88 0.79 -2.48
CA PHE A 5 5.73 0.12 -1.88
C PHE A 5 4.48 0.95 -2.14
N ALA A 6 3.37 0.30 -2.44
CA ALA A 6 2.08 0.99 -2.62
C ALA A 6 1.14 0.66 -1.47
N ASP A 7 0.72 1.71 -0.77
CA ASP A 7 -0.19 1.66 0.37
C ASP A 7 -1.64 1.84 -0.09
N THR A 8 -2.57 1.50 0.79
CA THR A 8 -4.01 1.65 0.59
C THR A 8 -4.38 3.06 0.13
N SER A 9 -3.83 4.09 0.78
CA SER A 9 -4.13 5.49 0.46
C SER A 9 -3.80 5.86 -0.97
N PHE A 10 -2.74 5.29 -1.54
CA PHE A 10 -2.38 5.52 -2.93
C PHE A 10 -3.43 4.97 -3.90
N TYR A 11 -3.85 3.72 -3.69
CA TYR A 11 -4.84 3.10 -4.57
C TYR A 11 -6.20 3.78 -4.45
N VAL A 12 -6.62 4.10 -3.23
CA VAL A 12 -7.88 4.83 -3.02
C VAL A 12 -7.83 6.19 -3.69
N ALA A 13 -6.75 6.94 -3.52
CA ALA A 13 -6.60 8.26 -4.13
C ALA A 13 -6.56 8.16 -5.66
N SER A 14 -5.85 7.16 -6.21
CA SER A 14 -5.76 6.96 -7.67
C SER A 14 -7.10 6.62 -8.29
N LEU A 15 -7.92 5.83 -7.60
CA LEU A 15 -9.16 5.27 -8.14
C LEU A 15 -10.40 6.10 -7.80
N SER A 16 -10.30 7.03 -6.85
CA SER A 16 -11.41 7.86 -6.41
C SER A 16 -11.18 9.33 -6.82
N PRO A 17 -11.88 9.82 -7.86
CA PRO A 17 -11.70 11.21 -8.31
C PRO A 17 -12.04 12.25 -7.24
N ARG A 18 -12.78 11.88 -6.21
CA ARG A 18 -13.15 12.77 -5.11
C ARG A 18 -12.13 12.84 -3.99
N ASP A 19 -11.12 11.95 -4.02
CA ASP A 19 -10.08 11.96 -2.99
C ASP A 19 -9.24 13.23 -3.12
N VAL A 20 -8.92 13.83 -1.98
CA VAL A 20 -8.14 15.08 -1.94
C VAL A 20 -6.75 14.91 -2.58
N ASN A 21 -6.21 13.69 -2.57
CA ASN A 21 -4.91 13.38 -3.14
C ASN A 21 -4.98 12.77 -4.54
N HIS A 22 -6.15 12.79 -5.18
CA HIS A 22 -6.34 12.14 -6.48
C HIS A 22 -5.35 12.63 -7.54
N ALA A 23 -5.27 13.95 -7.74
CA ALA A 23 -4.39 14.53 -8.76
C ALA A 23 -2.92 14.19 -8.49
N ARG A 24 -2.51 14.26 -7.23
CA ARG A 24 -1.13 13.94 -6.86
C ARG A 24 -0.82 12.46 -7.08
N ALA A 25 -1.73 11.57 -6.68
CA ALA A 25 -1.55 10.13 -6.87
C ALA A 25 -1.43 9.76 -8.35
N GLU A 26 -2.28 10.36 -9.20
CA GLU A 26 -2.21 10.15 -10.63
C GLU A 26 -0.88 10.65 -11.22
N ALA A 27 -0.45 11.85 -10.83
CA ALA A 27 0.79 12.43 -11.34
C ALA A 27 2.01 11.59 -10.93
N VAL A 28 2.08 11.17 -9.67
CA VAL A 28 3.18 10.34 -9.16
C VAL A 28 3.17 8.99 -9.86
N GLY A 29 2.00 8.37 -10.00
CA GLY A 29 1.86 7.07 -10.65
C GLY A 29 2.30 7.09 -12.12
N ARG A 30 1.90 8.12 -12.87
CA ARG A 30 2.29 8.26 -14.27
C ARG A 30 3.79 8.49 -14.45
N GLY A 31 4.41 9.21 -13.51
CA GLY A 31 5.84 9.50 -13.58
C GLY A 31 6.73 8.36 -13.07
N LEU A 32 6.14 7.35 -12.45
CA LEU A 32 6.91 6.28 -11.84
C LEU A 32 7.57 5.39 -12.90
N ARG A 33 8.87 5.17 -12.72
CA ARG A 33 9.65 4.21 -13.50
C ARG A 33 10.27 3.23 -12.53
N GLY A 34 9.83 1.97 -12.55
CA GLY A 34 10.34 0.94 -11.65
C GLY A 34 9.27 -0.08 -11.30
N ARG A 35 9.51 -0.78 -10.22
CA ARG A 35 8.63 -1.85 -9.74
C ARG A 35 7.81 -1.36 -8.55
N VAL A 36 6.62 -1.92 -8.43
CA VAL A 36 5.70 -1.63 -7.31
C VAL A 36 5.47 -2.92 -6.54
N VAL A 37 5.59 -2.84 -5.22
CA VAL A 37 5.29 -3.94 -4.31
C VAL A 37 4.11 -3.53 -3.44
N THR A 38 3.15 -4.40 -3.29
CA THR A 38 2.04 -4.23 -2.34
C THR A 38 1.78 -5.56 -1.64
N THR A 39 0.75 -5.63 -0.81
CA THR A 39 0.38 -6.86 -0.09
C THR A 39 -1.09 -7.17 -0.29
N GLU A 40 -1.47 -8.44 -0.06
CA GLU A 40 -2.89 -8.82 -0.04
C GLU A 40 -3.67 -8.05 1.03
N TYR A 41 -3.02 -7.68 2.14
CA TYR A 41 -3.67 -6.92 3.21
C TYR A 41 -4.02 -5.50 2.76
N VAL A 42 -3.14 -4.84 2.02
CA VAL A 42 -3.45 -3.54 1.41
C VAL A 42 -4.63 -3.69 0.46
N LEU A 43 -4.59 -4.72 -0.40
CA LEU A 43 -5.69 -4.95 -1.36
C LEU A 43 -7.00 -5.25 -0.66
N LEU A 44 -6.96 -5.92 0.48
CA LEU A 44 -8.16 -6.17 1.30
C LEU A 44 -8.78 -4.85 1.80
N GLU A 45 -7.96 -3.92 2.25
CA GLU A 45 -8.45 -2.60 2.67
C GLU A 45 -9.04 -1.82 1.50
N VAL A 46 -8.39 -1.86 0.34
CA VAL A 46 -8.91 -1.21 -0.88
C VAL A 46 -10.26 -1.81 -1.27
N ALA A 47 -10.37 -3.15 -1.24
CA ALA A 47 -11.62 -3.84 -1.52
C ALA A 47 -12.74 -3.43 -0.56
N THR A 48 -12.40 -3.25 0.71
CA THR A 48 -13.35 -2.79 1.72
C THR A 48 -13.85 -1.38 1.42
N PHE A 49 -12.94 -0.49 0.98
CA PHE A 49 -13.32 0.88 0.60
C PHE A 49 -14.31 0.89 -0.57
N PHE A 50 -14.15 0.00 -1.55
CA PHE A 50 -14.99 -0.08 -2.74
C PHE A 50 -16.03 -1.20 -2.67
N CYS A 51 -16.46 -1.61 -1.48
CA CYS A 51 -17.33 -2.77 -1.32
C CYS A 51 -18.80 -2.53 -1.68
N ALA A 52 -19.25 -1.29 -1.77
CA ALA A 52 -20.62 -1.00 -2.22
C ALA A 52 -20.82 -1.52 -3.64
N ALA A 53 -21.98 -2.10 -3.93
CA ALA A 53 -22.23 -2.78 -5.20
C ALA A 53 -21.83 -1.97 -6.44
N PRO A 54 -22.17 -0.65 -6.55
CA PRO A 54 -21.79 0.13 -7.74
C PRO A 54 -20.27 0.32 -7.90
N HIS A 55 -19.49 0.12 -6.83
CA HIS A 55 -18.05 0.42 -6.84
C HIS A 55 -17.16 -0.83 -6.91
N ARG A 56 -17.75 -2.02 -6.81
CA ARG A 56 -16.97 -3.27 -6.78
C ARG A 56 -16.11 -3.47 -8.02
N ALA A 57 -16.62 -3.06 -9.18
CA ALA A 57 -15.89 -3.18 -10.44
C ALA A 57 -14.59 -2.38 -10.45
N VAL A 58 -14.52 -1.27 -9.68
CA VAL A 58 -13.32 -0.46 -9.56
C VAL A 58 -12.19 -1.30 -8.94
N PHE A 59 -12.47 -1.97 -7.84
CA PHE A 59 -11.48 -2.84 -7.20
C PHE A 59 -11.08 -4.02 -8.09
N LEU A 60 -12.07 -4.68 -8.72
CA LEU A 60 -11.79 -5.84 -9.59
C LEU A 60 -10.92 -5.44 -10.78
N GLY A 61 -11.13 -4.24 -11.32
CA GLY A 61 -10.28 -3.69 -12.38
C GLY A 61 -8.84 -3.47 -11.91
N LEU A 62 -8.65 -2.94 -10.70
CA LEU A 62 -7.33 -2.79 -10.09
C LEU A 62 -6.65 -4.15 -9.94
N LEU A 63 -7.36 -5.12 -9.39
CA LEU A 63 -6.82 -6.46 -9.16
C LEU A 63 -6.33 -7.09 -10.45
N GLN A 64 -7.14 -7.01 -11.52
CA GLN A 64 -6.77 -7.52 -12.82
C GLN A 64 -5.55 -6.79 -13.39
N SER A 65 -5.52 -5.47 -13.25
CA SER A 65 -4.39 -4.65 -13.70
C SER A 65 -3.09 -5.07 -13.02
N LEU A 66 -3.12 -5.29 -11.71
CA LEU A 66 -1.94 -5.74 -10.96
C LEU A 66 -1.51 -7.15 -11.37
N GLN A 67 -2.45 -8.05 -11.61
CA GLN A 67 -2.14 -9.41 -12.04
C GLN A 67 -1.49 -9.45 -13.42
N ASN A 68 -1.82 -8.51 -14.29
CA ASN A 68 -1.31 -8.43 -15.66
C ASN A 68 -0.05 -7.58 -15.79
N ASP A 69 0.36 -6.88 -14.74
CA ASP A 69 1.54 -5.99 -14.78
C ASP A 69 2.78 -6.74 -14.29
N PRO A 70 3.75 -7.00 -15.17
CA PRO A 70 4.98 -7.69 -14.76
C PRO A 70 5.85 -6.89 -13.82
N ALA A 71 5.64 -5.57 -13.71
CA ALA A 71 6.36 -4.70 -12.80
C ALA A 71 5.70 -4.60 -11.41
N ALA A 72 4.55 -5.25 -11.21
CA ALA A 72 3.84 -5.26 -9.94
C ALA A 72 4.00 -6.61 -9.23
N THR A 73 4.27 -6.57 -7.93
CA THR A 73 4.36 -7.74 -7.08
C THR A 73 3.40 -7.59 -5.91
N THR A 74 2.54 -8.58 -5.71
CA THR A 74 1.67 -8.65 -4.54
C THR A 74 2.20 -9.71 -3.58
N VAL A 75 2.62 -9.29 -2.39
CA VAL A 75 3.07 -10.21 -1.35
C VAL A 75 1.85 -10.87 -0.72
N LEU A 76 1.82 -12.20 -0.76
CA LEU A 76 0.69 -12.97 -0.27
C LEU A 76 0.71 -13.07 1.26
N ALA A 77 -0.47 -13.17 1.86
CA ALA A 77 -0.61 -13.47 3.27
C ALA A 77 0.07 -14.79 3.61
N SER A 78 0.73 -14.86 4.76
CA SER A 78 1.38 -16.06 5.24
C SER A 78 1.37 -16.10 6.77
N ALA A 79 1.51 -17.28 7.34
CA ALA A 79 1.60 -17.45 8.78
C ALA A 79 2.83 -16.75 9.37
N ASP A 80 3.96 -16.81 8.66
CA ASP A 80 5.18 -16.13 9.08
C ASP A 80 5.02 -14.62 9.11
N LEU A 81 4.47 -14.06 8.05
CA LEU A 81 4.22 -12.62 7.96
C LEU A 81 3.27 -12.17 9.08
N TRP A 82 2.20 -12.92 9.31
CA TRP A 82 1.26 -12.64 10.38
C TRP A 82 1.94 -12.58 11.75
N THR A 83 2.79 -13.54 12.06
CA THR A 83 3.49 -13.60 13.34
C THR A 83 4.40 -12.38 13.53
N ARG A 84 5.13 -11.98 12.48
CA ARG A 84 6.06 -10.85 12.55
C ARG A 84 5.34 -9.51 12.67
N GLU A 85 4.22 -9.34 11.96
CA GLU A 85 3.46 -8.10 12.03
C GLU A 85 2.76 -7.92 13.38
N VAL A 86 2.24 -9.00 13.96
CA VAL A 86 1.63 -8.96 15.29
C VAL A 86 2.69 -8.62 16.35
N ALA A 87 3.90 -9.16 16.20
CA ALA A 87 5.01 -8.83 17.09
C ALA A 87 5.36 -7.33 17.04
N LEU A 88 5.45 -6.76 15.84
CA LEU A 88 5.72 -5.32 15.68
C LEU A 88 4.58 -4.48 16.27
N PHE A 89 3.35 -4.86 16.00
CA PHE A 89 2.18 -4.18 16.53
C PHE A 89 2.18 -4.16 18.07
N ALA A 90 2.49 -5.30 18.68
CA ALA A 90 2.55 -5.42 20.14
C ALA A 90 3.73 -4.63 20.75
N GLU A 91 4.84 -4.55 20.03
CA GLU A 91 6.06 -3.88 20.51
C GLU A 91 5.94 -2.36 20.50
N ARG A 92 5.22 -1.80 19.51
CA ARG A 92 5.16 -0.34 19.30
C ARG A 92 3.89 0.26 19.88
N THR A 93 3.74 0.17 21.19
CA THR A 93 2.61 0.77 21.92
C THR A 93 2.68 2.30 21.98
N ASP A 94 3.82 2.89 21.57
CA ASP A 94 4.01 4.33 21.45
C ASP A 94 3.48 4.92 20.13
N LYS A 95 2.93 4.09 19.24
CA LYS A 95 2.43 4.50 17.91
C LYS A 95 0.99 4.04 17.71
N ASP A 96 0.28 4.79 16.86
CA ASP A 96 -1.08 4.46 16.46
C ASP A 96 -1.12 3.70 15.13
N TRP A 97 -0.07 2.98 14.83
CA TRP A 97 0.01 2.19 13.59
C TRP A 97 -1.04 1.08 13.59
N SER A 98 -1.77 0.97 12.47
CA SER A 98 -2.68 -0.17 12.29
C SER A 98 -1.88 -1.45 12.08
N LEU A 99 -2.55 -2.60 12.19
CA LEU A 99 -1.91 -3.87 11.90
C LEU A 99 -1.48 -3.94 10.42
N THR A 100 -2.28 -3.38 9.51
CA THR A 100 -1.93 -3.28 8.09
C THR A 100 -0.68 -2.42 7.88
N ASP A 101 -0.54 -1.32 8.61
CA ASP A 101 0.69 -0.51 8.59
C ASP A 101 1.89 -1.36 8.99
N CYS A 102 1.77 -2.11 10.08
CA CYS A 102 2.84 -2.98 10.57
C CYS A 102 3.24 -4.04 9.54
N ILE A 103 2.27 -4.64 8.84
CA ILE A 103 2.54 -5.56 7.75
C ILE A 103 3.36 -4.90 6.67
N SER A 104 2.95 -3.69 6.24
CA SER A 104 3.64 -2.93 5.22
C SER A 104 5.08 -2.64 5.62
N PHE A 105 5.29 -2.23 6.88
CA PHE A 105 6.63 -1.93 7.38
C PHE A 105 7.54 -3.16 7.43
N VAL A 106 7.01 -4.31 7.85
CA VAL A 106 7.76 -5.58 7.84
C VAL A 106 8.18 -5.93 6.41
N VAL A 107 7.27 -5.86 5.46
CA VAL A 107 7.55 -6.16 4.06
C VAL A 107 8.58 -5.20 3.47
N MET A 108 8.43 -3.90 3.74
CA MET A 108 9.37 -2.90 3.24
C MET A 108 10.78 -3.12 3.82
N HIS A 109 10.90 -3.37 5.12
CA HIS A 109 12.19 -3.67 5.73
C HIS A 109 12.84 -4.91 5.15
N GLU A 110 12.08 -5.98 5.04
CA GLU A 110 12.59 -7.24 4.52
C GLU A 110 13.10 -7.13 3.09
N ARG A 111 12.45 -6.31 2.28
CA ARG A 111 12.80 -6.14 0.86
C ARG A 111 13.72 -4.95 0.59
N GLY A 112 14.13 -4.23 1.64
CA GLY A 112 14.99 -3.06 1.48
C GLY A 112 14.33 -1.90 0.76
N ILE A 113 13.01 -1.77 0.85
CA ILE A 113 12.24 -0.69 0.22
C ILE A 113 12.17 0.49 1.17
N THR A 114 12.53 1.67 0.70
CA THR A 114 12.60 2.89 1.52
C THR A 114 11.55 3.93 1.16
N GLU A 115 10.92 3.81 -0.01
CA GLU A 115 9.94 4.76 -0.51
C GLU A 115 8.57 4.12 -0.63
N ALA A 116 7.53 4.83 -0.21
CA ALA A 116 6.15 4.35 -0.30
C ALA A 116 5.26 5.34 -1.02
N LEU A 117 4.40 4.83 -1.88
CA LEU A 117 3.29 5.57 -2.47
C LEU A 117 2.20 5.68 -1.40
N THR A 118 2.28 6.72 -0.61
CA THR A 118 1.38 6.97 0.51
C THR A 118 1.39 8.44 0.89
N ALA A 119 0.30 8.91 1.47
CA ALA A 119 0.20 10.22 2.12
C ALA A 119 0.18 10.09 3.65
N ASP A 120 0.29 8.87 4.18
CA ASP A 120 0.14 8.59 5.60
C ASP A 120 1.45 8.89 6.35
N HIS A 121 1.35 9.76 7.37
CA HIS A 121 2.50 10.11 8.21
C HIS A 121 3.05 8.93 9.01
N HIS A 122 2.30 7.85 9.18
CA HIS A 122 2.77 6.66 9.88
C HIS A 122 4.00 6.06 9.18
N PHE A 123 4.03 6.11 7.84
CA PHE A 123 5.20 5.65 7.08
C PHE A 123 6.45 6.49 7.38
N GLU A 124 6.28 7.81 7.51
CA GLU A 124 7.39 8.70 7.88
C GLU A 124 7.87 8.41 9.30
N GLN A 125 6.96 8.15 10.24
CA GLN A 125 7.32 7.77 11.60
C GLN A 125 8.14 6.48 11.64
N ALA A 126 7.89 5.56 10.71
CA ALA A 126 8.62 4.31 10.60
C ALA A 126 9.95 4.44 9.84
N GLY A 127 10.30 5.64 9.37
CA GLY A 127 11.56 5.93 8.71
C GLY A 127 11.53 5.86 7.19
N PHE A 128 10.35 5.76 6.59
CA PHE A 128 10.19 5.69 5.14
C PHE A 128 9.84 7.04 4.53
N VAL A 129 10.06 7.19 3.22
CA VAL A 129 9.69 8.38 2.47
C VAL A 129 8.27 8.22 1.95
N ALA A 130 7.40 9.19 2.26
CA ALA A 130 6.01 9.22 1.76
C ALA A 130 5.94 10.05 0.48
N LEU A 131 5.76 9.40 -0.66
CA LEU A 131 5.86 10.04 -1.98
C LEU A 131 4.65 10.90 -2.35
N LEU A 132 3.54 10.80 -1.63
CA LEU A 132 2.36 11.63 -1.85
C LEU A 132 2.31 12.88 -0.96
N LYS A 133 3.35 13.12 -0.22
CA LYS A 133 3.44 14.31 0.63
C LYS A 133 4.26 15.41 0.01
#